data_2bae9d306ea1f044f84357bc5d9eeaff
#
_entry.id   2bae9d306ea1f044f84357bc5d9eeaff
#
_cell.length_a   1.000
_cell.length_b   1.000
_cell.length_c   1.000
_cell.angle_alpha   90.00
_cell.angle_beta   90.00
_cell.angle_gamma   90.00
#
_symmetry.space_group_name_H-M   'P 1'
#
loop_
_entity.id
_entity.type
_entity.pdbx_description
1 polymer ?
#
loop_
_entity_poly.entity_id
_entity_poly.type
_entity_poly.pdbx_seq_one_letter_code
_entity_poly.pdbx_strand_id
1 'polypeptide(L)'
;MAFAELDYCIDIECKDYVGPRLRKEELGVLKYRRGNMPKDITKGKTIMARIMQEIYDVIGEILKGEKNILIHHALPRMYSPDIIVRLTQNSEPLSLLYGNFPPECVLTPPSNEAWACFVAIPASSTGYKTRHLVEISKMKLRQLEKIGYRVAVCPFYEFPRSFVMKRKYIQEKLYCLKNSCESITCGNKTFL
;
A
#
# COMPACT_ATOMS: atom_id res chain seq x y z
N MET A 1 -4.52 13.53 -17.33
CA MET A 1 -4.07 12.90 -16.09
C MET A 1 -4.62 11.49 -15.97
N ALA A 2 -5.89 11.27 -16.19
CA ALA A 2 -6.55 9.96 -16.19
C ALA A 2 -5.94 8.91 -17.14
N PHE A 3 -5.50 9.33 -18.33
CA PHE A 3 -4.94 8.39 -19.32
C PHE A 3 -3.65 7.68 -18.88
N ALA A 4 -2.77 8.35 -18.14
CA ALA A 4 -1.56 7.71 -17.67
C ALA A 4 -1.83 6.76 -16.48
N GLU A 5 -2.86 7.04 -15.69
CA GLU A 5 -3.32 6.11 -14.65
C GLU A 5 -3.94 4.87 -15.29
N LEU A 6 -4.71 5.04 -16.35
CA LEU A 6 -5.27 3.95 -17.14
C LEU A 6 -4.18 3.08 -17.76
N ASP A 7 -3.12 3.70 -18.32
CA ASP A 7 -2.01 2.99 -18.94
C ASP A 7 -1.29 2.07 -17.93
N TYR A 8 -1.06 2.55 -16.70
CA TYR A 8 -0.53 1.71 -15.62
C TYR A 8 -1.50 0.60 -15.18
N CYS A 9 -2.81 0.89 -15.14
CA CYS A 9 -3.80 -0.13 -14.83
C CYS A 9 -3.77 -1.26 -15.87
N ILE A 10 -3.61 -0.92 -17.14
CA ILE A 10 -3.50 -1.89 -18.24
C ILE A 10 -2.26 -2.77 -18.06
N ASP A 11 -1.10 -2.18 -17.73
CA ASP A 11 0.13 -2.94 -17.51
C ASP A 11 -0.01 -3.98 -16.39
N ILE A 12 -0.74 -3.65 -15.34
CA ILE A 12 -0.91 -4.52 -14.17
C ILE A 12 -2.05 -5.53 -14.38
N GLU A 13 -3.16 -5.08 -14.97
CA GLU A 13 -4.40 -5.86 -14.99
C GLU A 13 -4.67 -6.59 -16.30
N CYS A 14 -4.16 -6.08 -17.42
CA CYS A 14 -4.49 -6.54 -18.77
C CYS A 14 -3.21 -6.79 -19.58
N LYS A 15 -2.43 -7.80 -19.20
CA LYS A 15 -1.12 -8.10 -19.85
C LYS A 15 -1.22 -8.35 -21.36
N ASP A 16 -2.36 -8.86 -21.84
CA ASP A 16 -2.61 -9.19 -23.24
C ASP A 16 -3.28 -8.04 -24.02
N TYR A 17 -3.32 -6.84 -23.43
CA TYR A 17 -3.95 -5.69 -24.09
C TYR A 17 -3.12 -5.21 -25.29
N VAL A 18 -3.72 -5.23 -26.48
CA VAL A 18 -3.12 -4.82 -27.76
C VAL A 18 -3.66 -3.47 -28.28
N GLY A 19 -4.48 -2.80 -27.51
CA GLY A 19 -5.06 -1.52 -27.90
C GLY A 19 -4.11 -0.33 -27.80
N PRO A 20 -4.62 0.90 -28.01
CA PRO A 20 -3.82 2.12 -27.94
C PRO A 20 -3.16 2.32 -26.56
N ARG A 21 -1.91 2.72 -26.56
CA ARG A 21 -1.10 3.00 -25.36
C ARG A 21 -0.50 4.41 -25.46
N LEU A 22 -0.19 4.99 -24.31
CA LEU A 22 0.56 6.24 -24.28
C LEU A 22 2.01 6.02 -24.69
N ARG A 23 2.54 6.96 -25.47
CA ARG A 23 3.96 6.93 -25.83
C ARG A 23 4.82 7.21 -24.59
N LYS A 24 6.05 6.68 -24.57
CA LYS A 24 6.99 6.84 -23.45
C LYS A 24 7.27 8.31 -23.13
N GLU A 25 7.34 9.15 -24.16
CA GLU A 25 7.56 10.61 -24.04
C GLU A 25 6.37 11.28 -23.32
N GLU A 26 5.14 10.88 -23.65
CA GLU A 26 3.91 11.40 -23.03
C GLU A 26 3.81 10.98 -21.56
N LEU A 27 4.17 9.73 -21.26
CA LEU A 27 4.28 9.24 -19.89
C LEU A 27 5.38 10.01 -19.11
N GLY A 28 6.50 10.34 -19.74
CA GLY A 28 7.60 11.11 -19.15
C GLY A 28 7.14 12.50 -18.72
N VAL A 29 6.46 13.24 -19.59
CA VAL A 29 5.92 14.59 -19.29
C VAL A 29 4.91 14.55 -18.14
N LEU A 30 4.06 13.53 -18.11
CA LEU A 30 3.07 13.35 -17.05
C LEU A 30 3.71 12.95 -15.72
N LYS A 31 4.84 12.23 -15.75
CA LYS A 31 5.65 11.92 -14.57
C LYS A 31 6.23 13.18 -13.93
N TYR A 32 6.79 14.06 -14.74
CA TYR A 32 7.47 15.30 -14.25
C TYR A 32 6.51 16.26 -13.54
N ARG A 33 5.26 16.38 -14.01
CA ARG A 33 4.26 17.30 -13.43
C ARG A 33 3.81 16.94 -12.00
N ARG A 34 4.06 15.73 -11.52
CA ARG A 34 3.73 15.28 -10.15
C ARG A 34 4.92 15.21 -9.18
N GLY A 35 6.09 15.69 -9.58
CA GLY A 35 7.33 15.63 -8.79
C GLY A 35 7.34 16.40 -7.46
N ASN A 36 6.25 17.09 -7.11
CA ASN A 36 6.09 17.76 -5.82
C ASN A 36 5.26 16.92 -4.85
N MET A 37 5.64 15.66 -4.64
CA MET A 37 5.12 14.94 -3.49
C MET A 37 5.64 15.56 -2.19
N PRO A 38 4.81 15.71 -1.17
CA PRO A 38 5.32 16.16 0.12
C PRO A 38 6.42 15.19 0.55
N LYS A 39 7.64 15.67 0.62
CA LYS A 39 8.82 14.89 1.06
C LYS A 39 8.66 14.36 2.49
N ASP A 40 7.61 14.75 3.17
CA ASP A 40 7.39 14.47 4.57
C ASP A 40 5.91 14.24 4.85
N ILE A 41 5.47 13.00 4.67
CA ILE A 41 4.10 12.57 4.97
C ILE A 41 3.80 12.71 6.46
N THR A 42 4.84 12.64 7.29
CA THR A 42 4.75 12.74 8.75
C THR A 42 4.37 14.14 9.22
N LYS A 43 4.64 15.17 8.41
CA LYS A 43 4.27 16.57 8.70
C LYS A 43 2.85 16.93 8.26
N GLY A 44 2.11 16.00 7.66
CA GLY A 44 0.73 16.23 7.23
C GLY A 44 -0.20 16.44 8.42
N LYS A 45 -0.92 17.56 8.47
CA LYS A 45 -1.95 17.85 9.49
C LYS A 45 -3.24 17.04 9.30
N THR A 46 -3.28 16.10 8.35
CA THR A 46 -4.47 15.32 8.05
C THR A 46 -4.62 14.13 9.00
N ILE A 47 -5.86 13.72 9.23
CA ILE A 47 -6.16 12.49 10.01
C ILE A 47 -5.45 11.29 9.41
N MET A 48 -5.37 11.22 8.07
CA MET A 48 -4.69 10.13 7.37
C MET A 48 -3.19 10.09 7.64
N ALA A 49 -2.52 11.24 7.58
CA ALA A 49 -1.09 11.33 7.89
C ALA A 49 -0.80 10.86 9.32
N ARG A 50 -1.67 11.21 10.27
CA ARG A 50 -1.56 10.75 11.66
C ARG A 50 -1.75 9.24 11.78
N ILE A 51 -2.76 8.66 11.14
CA ILE A 51 -2.98 7.20 11.17
C ILE A 51 -1.79 6.48 10.56
N MET A 52 -1.27 6.96 9.45
CA MET A 52 -0.09 6.37 8.81
C MET A 52 1.15 6.44 9.70
N GLN A 53 1.37 7.58 10.37
CA GLN A 53 2.48 7.71 11.31
C GLN A 53 2.31 6.72 12.47
N GLU A 54 1.11 6.62 13.03
CA GLU A 54 0.81 5.69 14.13
C GLU A 54 1.01 4.21 13.71
N ILE A 55 0.65 3.84 12.48
CA ILE A 55 0.91 2.50 11.92
C ILE A 55 2.42 2.27 11.78
N TYR A 56 3.14 3.25 11.23
CA TYR A 56 4.60 3.20 11.05
C TYR A 56 5.32 3.00 12.40
N ASP A 57 4.98 3.81 13.39
CA ASP A 57 5.59 3.74 14.73
C ASP A 57 5.38 2.36 15.38
N VAL A 58 4.14 1.85 15.31
CA VAL A 58 3.81 0.53 15.87
C VAL A 58 4.52 -0.60 15.14
N ILE A 59 4.63 -0.55 13.82
CA ILE A 59 5.37 -1.54 13.05
C ILE A 59 6.85 -1.46 13.41
N GLY A 60 7.42 -0.25 13.53
CA GLY A 60 8.82 -0.03 13.90
C GLY A 60 9.15 -0.66 15.26
N GLU A 61 8.24 -0.51 16.23
CA GLU A 61 8.40 -1.14 17.56
C GLU A 61 8.32 -2.67 17.48
N ILE A 62 7.35 -3.22 16.73
CA ILE A 62 7.20 -4.67 16.59
C ILE A 62 8.41 -5.30 15.90
N LEU A 63 8.93 -4.65 14.86
CA LEU A 63 10.04 -5.16 14.05
C LEU A 63 11.43 -4.77 14.60
N LYS A 64 11.47 -4.06 15.74
CA LYS A 64 12.70 -3.60 16.41
C LYS A 64 13.62 -2.77 15.51
N GLY A 65 13.05 -1.96 14.62
CA GLY A 65 13.82 -1.03 13.82
C GLY A 65 13.07 -0.43 12.63
N GLU A 66 13.27 0.86 12.42
CA GLU A 66 12.71 1.59 11.29
C GLU A 66 13.35 1.22 9.94
N LYS A 67 14.55 0.61 9.97
CA LYS A 67 15.30 0.20 8.77
C LYS A 67 14.58 -0.85 7.92
N ASN A 68 13.52 -1.45 8.46
CA ASN A 68 12.74 -2.50 7.81
C ASN A 68 11.44 -1.97 7.19
N ILE A 69 11.19 -0.66 7.27
CA ILE A 69 9.92 -0.05 6.90
C ILE A 69 10.18 1.07 5.89
N LEU A 70 9.41 1.09 4.82
CA LEU A 70 9.42 2.12 3.80
C LEU A 70 8.04 2.76 3.71
N ILE A 71 7.98 4.10 3.76
CA ILE A 71 6.79 4.84 3.36
C ILE A 71 6.97 5.25 1.91
N HIS A 72 6.21 4.66 1.02
CA HIS A 72 6.32 4.89 -0.41
C HIS A 72 4.99 4.67 -1.12
N HIS A 73 4.86 5.18 -2.34
CA HIS A 73 3.78 4.80 -3.23
C HIS A 73 4.17 3.51 -3.96
N ALA A 74 3.63 2.38 -3.51
CA ALA A 74 3.86 1.09 -4.18
C ALA A 74 3.34 1.12 -5.63
N LEU A 75 2.25 1.84 -5.84
CA LEU A 75 1.69 2.13 -7.16
C LEU A 75 1.89 3.61 -7.49
N PRO A 76 2.39 3.96 -8.68
CA PRO A 76 2.55 5.33 -9.09
C PRO A 76 1.20 6.05 -9.13
N ARG A 77 1.21 7.34 -8.77
CA ARG A 77 0.05 8.24 -8.86
C ARG A 77 -1.14 7.95 -7.95
N MET A 78 -1.05 7.01 -7.04
CA MET A 78 -2.04 6.86 -5.98
C MET A 78 -1.93 8.03 -4.98
N TYR A 79 -3.10 8.50 -4.50
CA TYR A 79 -3.18 9.69 -3.64
C TYR A 79 -2.54 9.52 -2.27
N SER A 80 -2.56 8.31 -1.75
CA SER A 80 -1.97 7.99 -0.45
C SER A 80 -0.77 7.07 -0.63
N PRO A 81 0.32 7.32 0.08
CA PRO A 81 1.43 6.38 0.17
C PRO A 81 1.00 5.14 0.96
N ASP A 82 1.85 4.17 0.94
CA ASP A 82 1.70 2.89 1.62
C ASP A 82 2.87 2.68 2.57
N ILE A 83 2.67 1.86 3.59
CA ILE A 83 3.74 1.43 4.48
C ILE A 83 4.14 0.03 4.04
N ILE A 84 5.37 -0.08 3.54
CA ILE A 84 5.90 -1.31 2.97
C ILE A 84 6.90 -1.91 3.97
N VAL A 85 6.73 -3.18 4.25
CA VAL A 85 7.63 -3.97 5.07
C VAL A 85 8.20 -5.08 4.20
N ARG A 86 9.52 -5.12 4.10
CA ARG A 86 10.21 -6.16 3.38
C ARG A 86 10.38 -7.39 4.27
N LEU A 87 9.90 -8.53 3.80
CA LEU A 87 9.93 -9.79 4.55
C LEU A 87 10.59 -10.90 3.70
N THR A 88 11.22 -11.86 4.36
CA THR A 88 11.57 -13.14 3.74
C THR A 88 10.30 -13.95 3.44
N GLN A 89 10.41 -15.04 2.69
CA GLN A 89 9.28 -15.96 2.50
C GLN A 89 8.78 -16.54 3.84
N ASN A 90 9.67 -16.69 4.82
CA ASN A 90 9.33 -17.12 6.18
C ASN A 90 8.79 -15.98 7.06
N SER A 91 8.54 -14.81 6.46
CA SER A 91 8.01 -13.62 7.12
C SER A 91 8.90 -13.01 8.20
N GLU A 92 10.20 -13.19 8.08
CA GLU A 92 11.19 -12.49 8.89
C GLU A 92 11.52 -11.13 8.27
N PRO A 93 11.67 -10.06 9.08
CA PRO A 93 11.96 -8.73 8.56
C PRO A 93 13.34 -8.70 7.87
N LEU A 94 13.37 -8.13 6.67
CA LEU A 94 14.59 -7.82 5.92
C LEU A 94 14.84 -6.32 5.96
N SER A 95 16.11 -5.94 6.14
CA SER A 95 16.50 -4.53 6.00
C SER A 95 16.16 -4.04 4.60
N LEU A 96 15.58 -2.85 4.52
CA LEU A 96 15.43 -2.16 3.26
C LEU A 96 16.82 -1.84 2.72
N LEU A 97 17.11 -2.32 1.53
CA LEU A 97 18.28 -1.84 0.80
C LEU A 97 18.04 -0.36 0.53
N TYR A 98 18.96 0.49 0.98
CA TYR A 98 18.95 1.91 0.66
C TYR A 98 19.07 2.05 -0.87
N GLY A 99 17.93 2.09 -1.54
CA GLY A 99 17.82 2.41 -2.94
C GLY A 99 16.99 3.67 -3.07
N ASN A 100 17.43 4.62 -3.87
CA ASN A 100 16.56 5.66 -4.37
C ASN A 100 15.50 5.00 -5.25
N PHE A 101 14.39 4.60 -4.65
CA PHE A 101 13.25 4.13 -5.42
C PHE A 101 12.60 5.37 -6.08
N PRO A 102 12.65 5.49 -7.39
CA PRO A 102 12.01 6.61 -8.06
C PRO A 102 10.51 6.56 -7.75
N PRO A 103 9.89 7.66 -7.33
CA PRO A 103 8.47 7.69 -6.97
C PRO A 103 7.54 7.39 -8.15
N GLU A 104 8.11 7.24 -9.34
CA GLU A 104 7.41 7.05 -10.61
C GLU A 104 7.36 5.59 -11.06
N CYS A 105 8.10 4.72 -10.39
CA CYS A 105 8.15 3.31 -10.74
C CYS A 105 7.19 2.49 -9.87
N VAL A 106 6.58 1.47 -10.47
CA VAL A 106 5.93 0.42 -9.70
C VAL A 106 7.01 -0.31 -8.92
N LEU A 107 6.89 -0.31 -7.61
CA LEU A 107 7.80 -1.04 -6.74
C LEU A 107 7.30 -2.49 -6.63
N THR A 108 7.90 -3.40 -7.36
CA THR A 108 7.49 -4.80 -7.39
C THR A 108 8.36 -5.64 -6.44
N PRO A 109 7.75 -6.43 -5.54
CA PRO A 109 8.50 -7.35 -4.69
C PRO A 109 9.27 -8.39 -5.53
N PRO A 110 10.52 -8.73 -5.16
CA PRO A 110 11.23 -9.84 -5.77
C PRO A 110 10.51 -11.17 -5.51
N SER A 111 10.57 -12.12 -6.45
CA SER A 111 9.87 -13.40 -6.37
C SER A 111 10.31 -14.28 -5.18
N ASN A 112 11.52 -14.06 -4.66
CA ASN A 112 12.08 -14.77 -3.52
C ASN A 112 11.79 -14.08 -2.16
N GLU A 113 11.03 -13.00 -2.14
CA GLU A 113 10.67 -12.24 -0.94
C GLU A 113 9.15 -12.13 -0.81
N ALA A 114 8.69 -11.85 0.41
CA ALA A 114 7.28 -11.66 0.72
C ALA A 114 7.09 -10.27 1.33
N TRP A 115 6.83 -9.28 0.50
CA TRP A 115 6.64 -7.91 0.97
C TRP A 115 5.21 -7.69 1.46
N ALA A 116 5.10 -7.11 2.64
CA ALA A 116 3.82 -6.66 3.19
C ALA A 116 3.57 -5.19 2.88
N CYS A 117 2.34 -4.87 2.48
CA CYS A 117 1.91 -3.51 2.20
C CYS A 117 0.72 -3.14 3.09
N PHE A 118 0.91 -2.21 4.02
CA PHE A 118 -0.15 -1.70 4.86
C PHE A 118 -0.79 -0.50 4.18
N VAL A 119 -2.07 -0.64 3.85
CA VAL A 119 -2.86 0.38 3.16
C VAL A 119 -3.85 0.99 4.13
N ALA A 120 -3.60 2.23 4.53
CA ALA A 120 -4.54 2.98 5.35
C ALA A 120 -5.71 3.49 4.48
N ILE A 121 -6.94 3.19 4.87
CA ILE A 121 -8.15 3.60 4.16
C ILE A 121 -8.84 4.74 4.91
N PRO A 122 -8.90 5.96 4.34
CA PRO A 122 -9.60 7.09 4.96
C PRO A 122 -11.12 6.97 4.85
N ALA A 123 -11.82 7.78 5.64
CA ALA A 123 -13.28 7.86 5.59
C ALA A 123 -13.82 8.22 4.20
N SER A 124 -13.10 9.07 3.47
CA SER A 124 -13.48 9.48 2.10
C SER A 124 -13.39 8.35 1.06
N SER A 125 -12.71 7.26 1.41
CA SER A 125 -12.57 6.08 0.56
C SER A 125 -13.55 4.96 0.91
N THR A 126 -14.53 5.26 1.74
CA THR A 126 -15.60 4.34 2.13
C THR A 126 -16.95 4.98 1.92
N GLY A 127 -17.98 4.18 1.59
CA GLY A 127 -19.36 4.65 1.51
C GLY A 127 -19.86 5.14 2.87
N TYR A 128 -20.58 6.25 2.87
CA TYR A 128 -20.99 7.01 4.08
C TYR A 128 -21.67 6.16 5.17
N LYS A 129 -22.51 5.20 4.77
CA LYS A 129 -23.23 4.33 5.72
C LYS A 129 -22.83 2.86 5.65
N THR A 130 -22.28 2.45 4.53
CA THR A 130 -22.09 1.03 4.21
C THR A 130 -20.71 0.51 4.58
N ARG A 131 -19.75 1.39 4.83
CA ARG A 131 -18.32 1.05 5.00
C ARG A 131 -17.71 0.29 3.82
N HIS A 132 -18.42 0.20 2.70
CA HIS A 132 -17.86 -0.39 1.48
C HIS A 132 -16.78 0.52 0.91
N LEU A 133 -15.70 -0.09 0.45
CA LEU A 133 -14.63 0.63 -0.22
C LEU A 133 -15.12 1.18 -1.56
N VAL A 134 -14.72 2.42 -1.86
CA VAL A 134 -14.93 2.98 -3.20
C VAL A 134 -14.08 2.23 -4.22
N GLU A 135 -14.51 2.22 -5.48
CA GLU A 135 -13.89 1.39 -6.53
C GLU A 135 -12.39 1.67 -6.73
N ILE A 136 -11.95 2.92 -6.60
CA ILE A 136 -10.53 3.26 -6.70
C ILE A 136 -9.69 2.60 -5.60
N SER A 137 -10.24 2.45 -4.40
CA SER A 137 -9.56 1.74 -3.31
C SER A 137 -9.53 0.25 -3.54
N LYS A 138 -10.62 -0.35 -4.02
CA LYS A 138 -10.66 -1.76 -4.42
C LYS A 138 -9.66 -2.06 -5.54
N MET A 139 -9.61 -1.19 -6.55
CA MET A 139 -8.64 -1.29 -7.64
C MET A 139 -7.20 -1.26 -7.10
N LYS A 140 -6.88 -0.30 -6.21
CA LYS A 140 -5.56 -0.22 -5.60
C LYS A 140 -5.17 -1.52 -4.89
N LEU A 141 -6.05 -2.08 -4.06
CA LEU A 141 -5.79 -3.31 -3.31
C LEU A 141 -5.54 -4.47 -4.27
N ARG A 142 -6.41 -4.66 -5.26
CA ARG A 142 -6.28 -5.70 -6.29
C ARG A 142 -4.97 -5.59 -7.07
N GLN A 143 -4.55 -4.37 -7.43
CA GLN A 143 -3.30 -4.14 -8.15
C GLN A 143 -2.08 -4.45 -7.28
N LEU A 144 -2.08 -4.07 -6.01
CA LEU A 144 -1.01 -4.41 -5.07
C LEU A 144 -0.84 -5.92 -4.95
N GLU A 145 -1.93 -6.67 -4.82
CA GLU A 145 -1.91 -8.13 -4.77
C GLU A 145 -1.37 -8.72 -6.08
N LYS A 146 -1.79 -8.19 -7.24
CA LYS A 146 -1.33 -8.67 -8.56
C LYS A 146 0.17 -8.46 -8.79
N ILE A 147 0.76 -7.39 -8.24
CA ILE A 147 2.21 -7.15 -8.35
C ILE A 147 3.03 -7.86 -7.26
N GLY A 148 2.38 -8.64 -6.40
CA GLY A 148 3.03 -9.55 -5.48
C GLY A 148 3.11 -9.11 -4.02
N TYR A 149 2.41 -8.04 -3.62
CA TYR A 149 2.33 -7.66 -2.22
C TYR A 149 1.34 -8.52 -1.44
N ARG A 150 1.70 -8.82 -0.19
CA ARG A 150 0.73 -9.27 0.83
C ARG A 150 0.09 -8.02 1.43
N VAL A 151 -1.20 -7.79 1.19
CA VAL A 151 -1.86 -6.53 1.54
C VAL A 151 -2.58 -6.60 2.88
N ALA A 152 -2.25 -5.68 3.78
CA ALA A 152 -2.96 -5.46 5.04
C ALA A 152 -3.79 -4.17 4.95
N VAL A 153 -5.09 -4.29 4.91
CA VAL A 153 -6.01 -3.15 4.89
C VAL A 153 -6.25 -2.63 6.30
N CYS A 154 -6.06 -1.33 6.50
CA CYS A 154 -6.25 -0.64 7.78
C CYS A 154 -7.30 0.47 7.63
N PRO A 155 -8.60 0.15 7.72
CA PRO A 155 -9.66 1.15 7.65
C PRO A 155 -9.64 2.06 8.88
N PHE A 156 -9.90 3.34 8.68
CA PHE A 156 -9.89 4.34 9.77
C PHE A 156 -10.83 4.00 10.92
N TYR A 157 -11.95 3.35 10.64
CA TYR A 157 -12.97 3.00 11.63
C TYR A 157 -12.65 1.75 12.44
N GLU A 158 -11.69 0.94 12.00
CA GLU A 158 -11.18 -0.23 12.71
C GLU A 158 -9.94 0.11 13.53
N PHE A 159 -9.26 1.21 13.19
CA PHE A 159 -7.99 1.55 13.81
C PHE A 159 -8.17 2.01 15.26
N PRO A 160 -7.60 1.28 16.23
CA PRO A 160 -7.85 1.55 17.65
C PRO A 160 -7.29 2.90 18.10
N ARG A 161 -7.85 3.43 19.20
CA ARG A 161 -7.38 4.70 19.79
C ARG A 161 -6.20 4.50 20.74
N SER A 162 -6.23 3.46 21.58
CA SER A 162 -5.18 3.22 22.55
C SER A 162 -3.97 2.53 21.94
N PHE A 163 -2.77 2.87 22.38
CA PHE A 163 -1.51 2.32 21.85
C PHE A 163 -1.43 0.80 21.99
N VAL A 164 -1.82 0.24 23.12
CA VAL A 164 -1.82 -1.21 23.37
C VAL A 164 -2.72 -1.94 22.35
N MET A 165 -3.91 -1.39 22.09
CA MET A 165 -4.83 -1.98 21.10
C MET A 165 -4.34 -1.80 19.67
N LYS A 166 -3.66 -0.68 19.33
CA LYS A 166 -3.00 -0.50 18.03
C LYS A 166 -1.93 -1.56 17.78
N ARG A 167 -1.10 -1.82 18.80
CA ARG A 167 -0.08 -2.86 18.72
C ARG A 167 -0.70 -4.23 18.47
N LYS A 168 -1.72 -4.60 19.23
CA LYS A 168 -2.45 -5.87 19.02
C LYS A 168 -3.04 -5.94 17.62
N TYR A 169 -3.71 -4.90 17.16
CA TYR A 169 -4.30 -4.83 15.82
C TYR A 169 -3.27 -5.05 14.71
N ILE A 170 -2.12 -4.37 14.78
CA ILE A 170 -1.05 -4.53 13.79
C ILE A 170 -0.39 -5.92 13.89
N GLN A 171 -0.22 -6.46 15.09
CA GLN A 171 0.29 -7.83 15.26
C GLN A 171 -0.64 -8.87 14.63
N GLU A 172 -1.95 -8.72 14.79
CA GLU A 172 -2.95 -9.59 14.14
C GLU A 172 -2.87 -9.49 12.62
N LYS A 173 -2.76 -8.26 12.06
CA LYS A 173 -2.57 -8.07 10.62
C LYS A 173 -1.27 -8.73 10.13
N LEU A 174 -0.16 -8.55 10.80
CA LEU A 174 1.11 -9.21 10.47
C LEU A 174 1.01 -10.74 10.56
N TYR A 175 0.35 -11.25 11.57
CA TYR A 175 0.11 -12.69 11.74
C TYR A 175 -0.72 -13.25 10.57
N CYS A 176 -1.79 -12.57 10.19
CA CYS A 176 -2.59 -12.97 9.02
C CYS A 176 -1.75 -12.99 7.73
N LEU A 177 -0.92 -11.97 7.51
CA LEU A 177 -0.04 -11.92 6.33
C LEU A 177 1.01 -13.05 6.31
N LYS A 178 1.45 -13.51 7.48
CA LYS A 178 2.38 -14.63 7.61
C LYS A 178 1.74 -15.97 7.19
N ASN A 179 0.49 -16.17 7.59
CA ASN A 179 -0.20 -17.44 7.41
C ASN A 179 -1.02 -17.51 6.12
N SER A 180 -1.07 -16.44 5.33
CA SER A 180 -1.82 -16.36 4.06
C SER A 180 -1.19 -17.15 2.91
N CYS A 181 -0.35 -18.15 3.17
CA CYS A 181 0.01 -19.14 2.16
C CYS A 181 -1.17 -20.05 1.78
N GLU A 182 -2.26 -20.08 2.59
CA GLU A 182 -3.48 -20.81 2.29
C GLU A 182 -4.68 -19.89 2.57
N SER A 183 -5.38 -19.49 1.51
CA SER A 183 -6.66 -18.75 1.49
C SER A 183 -6.69 -17.34 2.11
N ILE A 184 -6.95 -16.39 1.25
CA ILE A 184 -7.34 -14.99 1.47
C ILE A 184 -8.71 -14.93 2.17
N THR A 185 -8.79 -15.31 3.45
CA THR A 185 -10.02 -15.16 4.25
C THR A 185 -9.73 -14.90 5.73
N CYS A 186 -8.73 -14.08 6.04
CA CYS A 186 -8.62 -13.56 7.40
C CYS A 186 -9.31 -12.20 7.49
N GLY A 187 -10.55 -12.21 7.94
CA GLY A 187 -11.28 -11.00 8.34
C GLY A 187 -12.19 -10.35 7.31
N ASN A 188 -12.35 -10.90 6.10
CA ASN A 188 -13.48 -10.55 5.25
C ASN A 188 -14.68 -11.40 5.62
N LYS A 189 -15.40 -11.06 6.70
CA LYS A 189 -16.83 -11.27 6.69
C LYS A 189 -17.32 -10.59 5.44
N THR A 190 -17.73 -11.39 4.47
CA THR A 190 -18.45 -11.05 3.25
C THR A 190 -19.32 -9.81 3.48
N PHE A 191 -18.88 -8.69 2.95
CA PHE A 191 -19.76 -7.57 2.73
C PHE A 191 -20.48 -7.84 1.41
N LEU A 192 -21.55 -8.64 1.49
CA LEU A 192 -22.64 -8.64 0.52
C LEU A 192 -23.45 -7.35 0.67
#